data_629a4503d5a98fd65fd8d370b4da15c8
#
_entry.id   629a4503d5a98fd65fd8d370b4da15c8
#
_cell.length_a   1.000
_cell.length_b   1.000
_cell.length_c   1.000
_cell.angle_alpha   90.00
_cell.angle_beta   90.00
_cell.angle_gamma   90.00
#
_symmetry.space_group_name_H-M   'P 1'
#
loop_
_entity.id
_entity.type
_entity.pdbx_description
1 polymer ?
#
loop_
_entity_poly.entity_id
_entity_poly.type
_entity_poly.pdbx_seq_one_letter_code
_entity_poly.pdbx_strand_id
1 'polypeptide(L)'
;PRKLLDELRSEYIKKIINPMITKEAKDLVDSHRKENHKLLIITATNSYITKPIADLLGIEDLIGTDLEEVNGEFTGKVSGLPSFQEGKITRLNLWLEERGLIFEELEKTFFYSDSMNDIPLLEKGSNPVAANPDEVLEKKAIKEDWPIIYLR
;
A
#
# COMPACT_ATOMS: atom_id res chain seq x y z
N PRO A 1 12.19 -20.38 -13.03
CA PRO A 1 12.25 -21.16 -11.80
C PRO A 1 12.09 -20.26 -10.57
N ARG A 2 11.31 -20.68 -9.60
CA ARG A 2 11.00 -19.90 -8.39
C ARG A 2 12.26 -19.43 -7.66
N LYS A 3 13.23 -20.32 -7.52
CA LYS A 3 14.50 -19.99 -6.84
C LYS A 3 15.20 -18.80 -7.46
N LEU A 4 15.26 -18.72 -8.79
CA LEU A 4 15.88 -17.58 -9.50
C LEU A 4 15.10 -16.29 -9.23
N LEU A 5 13.76 -16.34 -9.25
CA LEU A 5 12.92 -15.20 -8.94
C LEU A 5 13.13 -14.71 -7.51
N ASP A 6 13.28 -15.62 -6.55
CA ASP A 6 13.53 -15.27 -5.14
C ASP A 6 14.90 -14.58 -4.99
N GLU A 7 15.92 -15.06 -5.67
CA GLU A 7 17.24 -14.44 -5.69
C GLU A 7 17.21 -13.03 -6.31
N LEU A 8 16.58 -12.88 -7.47
CA LEU A 8 16.41 -11.60 -8.16
C LEU A 8 15.60 -10.60 -7.31
N ARG A 9 14.53 -11.06 -6.68
CA ARG A 9 13.74 -10.24 -5.76
C ARG A 9 14.59 -9.75 -4.61
N SER A 10 15.36 -10.62 -3.98
CA SER A 10 16.22 -10.27 -2.84
C SER A 10 17.25 -9.21 -3.24
N GLU A 11 17.87 -9.36 -4.41
CA GLU A 11 18.81 -8.35 -4.94
C GLU A 11 18.12 -7.01 -5.21
N TYR A 12 16.95 -7.04 -5.85
CA TYR A 12 16.16 -5.85 -6.15
C TYR A 12 15.79 -5.09 -4.88
N ILE A 13 15.27 -5.79 -3.88
CA ILE A 13 14.92 -5.18 -2.60
C ILE A 13 16.16 -4.56 -1.95
N LYS A 14 17.27 -5.28 -1.90
CA LYS A 14 18.49 -4.80 -1.25
C LYS A 14 19.13 -3.62 -1.97
N LYS A 15 19.24 -3.70 -3.30
CA LYS A 15 20.02 -2.72 -4.09
C LYS A 15 19.21 -1.51 -4.51
N ILE A 16 17.92 -1.67 -4.72
CA ILE A 16 17.06 -0.63 -5.29
C ILE A 16 16.08 -0.09 -4.25
N ILE A 17 15.27 -0.97 -3.65
CA ILE A 17 14.17 -0.54 -2.79
C ILE A 17 14.67 -0.01 -1.45
N ASN A 18 15.52 -0.77 -0.74
CA ASN A 18 15.97 -0.39 0.59
C ASN A 18 16.62 1.01 0.63
N PRO A 19 17.49 1.39 -0.33
CA PRO A 19 18.02 2.75 -0.37
C PRO A 19 16.98 3.84 -0.66
N MET A 20 15.85 3.50 -1.29
CA MET A 20 14.77 4.44 -1.59
C MET A 20 13.85 4.70 -0.40
N ILE A 21 13.84 3.83 0.60
CA ILE A 21 13.07 4.04 1.83
C ILE A 21 13.79 5.06 2.69
N THR A 22 13.26 6.28 2.72
CA THR A 22 13.86 7.40 3.43
C THR A 22 13.62 7.33 4.94
N LYS A 23 14.41 8.10 5.69
CA LYS A 23 14.18 8.29 7.13
C LYS A 23 12.80 8.88 7.39
N GLU A 24 12.38 9.83 6.58
CA GLU A 24 11.07 10.49 6.65
C GLU A 24 9.92 9.48 6.54
N ALA A 25 10.03 8.53 5.60
CA ALA A 25 9.03 7.47 5.43
C ALA A 25 8.98 6.55 6.66
N LYS A 26 10.12 6.16 7.19
CA LYS A 26 10.20 5.34 8.42
C LYS A 26 9.63 6.09 9.62
N ASP A 27 9.97 7.36 9.78
CA ASP A 27 9.49 8.20 10.88
C ASP A 27 7.97 8.37 10.81
N LEU A 28 7.39 8.52 9.61
CA LEU A 28 5.95 8.59 9.43
C LEU A 28 5.26 7.30 9.89
N VAL A 29 5.76 6.15 9.46
CA VAL A 29 5.22 4.85 9.88
C VAL A 29 5.33 4.68 11.40
N ASP A 30 6.47 5.03 11.97
CA ASP A 30 6.71 4.93 13.41
C ASP A 30 5.82 5.87 14.22
N SER A 31 5.51 7.06 13.70
CA SER A 31 4.60 8.01 14.37
C SER A 31 3.21 7.41 14.53
N HIS A 32 2.69 6.76 13.49
CA HIS A 32 1.41 6.06 13.57
C HIS A 32 1.46 4.84 14.51
N ARG A 33 2.57 4.11 14.50
CA ARG A 33 2.75 2.96 15.40
C ARG A 33 2.75 3.38 16.87
N LYS A 34 3.39 4.49 17.20
CA LYS A 34 3.41 5.06 18.56
C LYS A 34 2.02 5.47 19.07
N GLU A 35 1.13 5.84 18.15
CA GLU A 35 -0.27 6.15 18.48
C GLU A 35 -1.18 4.92 18.48
N ASN A 36 -0.62 3.71 18.35
CA ASN A 36 -1.34 2.45 18.27
C ASN A 36 -2.32 2.34 17.09
N HIS A 37 -2.03 3.04 16.00
CA HIS A 37 -2.80 2.90 14.77
C HIS A 37 -2.52 1.54 14.12
N LYS A 38 -3.57 0.93 13.58
CA LYS A 38 -3.43 -0.25 12.72
C LYS A 38 -2.85 0.17 11.37
N LEU A 39 -1.77 -0.48 10.96
CA LEU A 39 -1.06 -0.17 9.73
C LEU A 39 -1.37 -1.19 8.63
N LEU A 40 -1.61 -0.70 7.42
CA LEU A 40 -1.92 -1.52 6.25
C LEU A 40 -1.30 -0.93 5.00
N ILE A 41 -0.62 -1.75 4.21
CA ILE A 41 -0.22 -1.38 2.85
C ILE A 41 -1.27 -1.88 1.87
N ILE A 42 -1.75 -0.98 1.01
CA ILE A 42 -2.65 -1.32 -0.11
C ILE A 42 -1.95 -0.88 -1.39
N THR A 43 -1.72 -1.82 -2.30
CA THR A 43 -1.01 -1.55 -3.55
C THR A 43 -1.54 -2.37 -4.71
N ALA A 44 -1.47 -1.80 -5.93
CA ALA A 44 -1.73 -2.54 -7.16
C ALA A 44 -0.58 -3.49 -7.52
N THR A 45 0.61 -3.24 -7.01
CA THR A 45 1.78 -4.09 -7.22
C THR A 45 1.54 -5.49 -6.64
N ASN A 46 2.13 -6.50 -7.26
CA ASN A 46 1.96 -7.86 -6.77
C ASN A 46 2.53 -8.05 -5.35
N SER A 47 1.86 -8.88 -4.56
CA SER A 47 2.23 -9.13 -3.17
C SER A 47 3.58 -9.81 -3.01
N TYR A 48 4.02 -10.58 -4.02
CA TYR A 48 5.34 -11.21 -4.02
C TYR A 48 6.49 -10.19 -3.93
N ILE A 49 6.38 -9.06 -4.66
CA ILE A 49 7.35 -7.97 -4.60
C ILE A 49 7.14 -7.09 -3.37
N THR A 50 5.90 -6.84 -2.98
CA THR A 50 5.57 -5.87 -1.94
C THR A 50 5.78 -6.40 -0.52
N LYS A 51 5.65 -7.72 -0.32
CA LYS A 51 5.81 -8.31 1.02
C LYS A 51 7.16 -8.00 1.67
N PRO A 52 8.31 -8.14 0.99
CA PRO A 52 9.58 -7.72 1.59
C PRO A 52 9.66 -6.23 1.92
N ILE A 53 8.97 -5.38 1.16
CA ILE A 53 8.91 -3.93 1.43
C ILE A 53 8.12 -3.66 2.71
N ALA A 54 6.97 -4.33 2.88
CA ALA A 54 6.19 -4.27 4.09
C ALA A 54 7.02 -4.71 5.32
N ASP A 55 7.79 -5.78 5.17
CA ASP A 55 8.67 -6.28 6.23
C ASP A 55 9.75 -5.25 6.61
N LEU A 56 10.35 -4.57 5.65
CA LEU A 56 11.32 -3.49 5.89
C LEU A 56 10.72 -2.32 6.69
N LEU A 57 9.44 -2.04 6.49
CA LEU A 57 8.71 -0.99 7.21
C LEU A 57 8.09 -1.49 8.52
N GLY A 58 8.18 -2.78 8.81
CA GLY A 58 7.56 -3.39 9.98
C GLY A 58 6.03 -3.37 9.94
N ILE A 59 5.43 -3.40 8.74
CA ILE A 59 4.00 -3.43 8.54
C ILE A 59 3.58 -4.87 8.21
N GLU A 60 2.78 -5.49 9.07
CA GLU A 60 2.38 -6.89 8.93
C GLU A 60 1.29 -7.11 7.88
N ASP A 61 0.39 -6.13 7.73
CA ASP A 61 -0.78 -6.26 6.88
C ASP A 61 -0.55 -5.65 5.49
N LEU A 62 -0.85 -6.44 4.47
CA LEU A 62 -0.64 -6.09 3.07
C LEU A 62 -1.81 -6.57 2.22
N ILE A 63 -2.35 -5.65 1.43
CA ILE A 63 -3.27 -5.96 0.32
C ILE A 63 -2.53 -5.59 -0.97
N GLY A 64 -2.06 -6.59 -1.68
CA GLY A 64 -1.44 -6.46 -3.01
C GLY A 64 -2.24 -7.24 -4.05
N THR A 65 -1.84 -7.18 -5.29
CA THR A 65 -2.37 -8.06 -6.32
C THR A 65 -1.69 -9.43 -6.16
N ASP A 66 -2.47 -10.45 -5.87
CA ASP A 66 -1.94 -11.78 -5.63
C ASP A 66 -1.71 -12.52 -6.95
N LEU A 67 -0.62 -13.28 -7.02
CA LEU A 67 -0.25 -14.07 -8.18
C LEU A 67 -0.68 -15.54 -8.01
N GLU A 68 -1.20 -16.13 -9.09
CA GLU A 68 -1.53 -17.55 -9.10
C GLU A 68 -0.26 -18.39 -9.04
N GLU A 69 -0.25 -19.36 -8.14
CA GLU A 69 0.81 -20.35 -8.02
C GLU A 69 0.26 -21.77 -8.24
N VAL A 70 1.01 -22.57 -9.00
CA VAL A 70 0.75 -24.00 -9.17
C VAL A 70 2.06 -24.74 -8.95
N ASN A 71 2.07 -25.69 -8.03
CA ASN A 71 3.25 -26.48 -7.66
C ASN A 71 4.48 -25.62 -7.30
N GLY A 72 4.26 -24.49 -6.61
CA GLY A 72 5.31 -23.57 -6.18
C GLY A 72 5.87 -22.63 -7.25
N GLU A 73 5.30 -22.65 -8.45
CA GLU A 73 5.70 -21.79 -9.57
C GLU A 73 4.56 -20.82 -9.94
N PHE A 74 4.91 -19.60 -10.33
CA PHE A 74 3.93 -18.63 -10.84
C PHE A 74 3.46 -19.02 -12.24
N THR A 75 2.16 -18.90 -12.50
CA THR A 75 1.52 -19.21 -13.79
C THR A 75 1.52 -18.01 -14.75
N GLY A 76 1.80 -16.81 -14.27
CA GLY A 76 1.64 -15.55 -15.00
C GLY A 76 0.24 -14.95 -14.89
N LYS A 77 -0.66 -15.58 -14.13
CA LYS A 77 -2.02 -15.08 -13.90
C LYS A 77 -2.15 -14.47 -12.52
N VAL A 78 -3.16 -13.62 -12.38
CA VAL A 78 -3.57 -13.05 -11.09
C VAL A 78 -4.49 -14.04 -10.38
N SER A 79 -4.31 -14.15 -9.06
CA SER A 79 -5.19 -14.92 -8.19
C SER A 79 -6.21 -13.96 -7.54
N GLY A 80 -7.49 -14.24 -7.73
CA GLY A 80 -8.56 -13.42 -7.14
C GLY A 80 -8.70 -12.04 -7.77
N LEU A 81 -9.26 -11.10 -7.00
CA LEU A 81 -9.50 -9.72 -7.44
C LEU A 81 -8.20 -8.90 -7.35
N PRO A 82 -7.77 -8.25 -8.46
CA PRO A 82 -6.63 -7.34 -8.42
C PRO A 82 -6.85 -6.16 -7.47
N SER A 83 -5.79 -5.76 -6.76
CA SER A 83 -5.81 -4.57 -5.89
C SER A 83 -5.53 -3.30 -6.70
N PHE A 84 -6.47 -2.93 -7.58
CA PHE A 84 -6.33 -1.78 -8.49
C PHE A 84 -7.64 -0.99 -8.56
N GLN A 85 -7.54 0.34 -8.47
CA GLN A 85 -8.69 1.27 -8.50
C GLN A 85 -9.82 0.82 -7.54
N GLU A 86 -11.02 0.55 -8.05
CA GLU A 86 -12.16 0.08 -7.26
C GLU A 86 -11.89 -1.25 -6.55
N GLY A 87 -11.01 -2.08 -7.12
CA GLY A 87 -10.56 -3.32 -6.48
C GLY A 87 -9.89 -3.09 -5.15
N LYS A 88 -9.18 -1.98 -4.96
CA LYS A 88 -8.59 -1.61 -3.67
C LYS A 88 -9.65 -1.39 -2.60
N ILE A 89 -10.73 -0.68 -2.94
CA ILE A 89 -11.84 -0.41 -2.00
C ILE A 89 -12.55 -1.71 -1.64
N THR A 90 -12.86 -2.54 -2.63
CA THR A 90 -13.51 -3.85 -2.41
C THR A 90 -12.65 -4.73 -1.51
N ARG A 91 -11.36 -4.84 -1.78
CA ARG A 91 -10.45 -5.66 -0.98
C ARG A 91 -10.23 -5.09 0.42
N LEU A 92 -10.21 -3.76 0.57
CA LEU A 92 -10.16 -3.13 1.90
C LEU A 92 -11.39 -3.48 2.72
N ASN A 93 -12.58 -3.39 2.15
CA ASN A 93 -13.81 -3.74 2.85
C ASN A 93 -13.82 -5.22 3.27
N LEU A 94 -13.40 -6.13 2.40
CA LEU A 94 -13.26 -7.56 2.74
C LEU A 94 -12.26 -7.78 3.88
N TRP A 95 -11.12 -7.09 3.83
CA TRP A 95 -10.10 -7.17 4.89
C TRP A 95 -10.64 -6.69 6.25
N LEU A 96 -11.45 -5.62 6.24
CA LEU A 96 -12.11 -5.13 7.45
C LEU A 96 -13.16 -6.11 7.97
N GLU A 97 -14.01 -6.65 7.09
CA GLU A 97 -15.05 -7.64 7.44
C GLU A 97 -14.44 -8.88 8.11
N GLU A 98 -13.34 -9.39 7.61
CA GLU A 98 -12.61 -10.52 8.21
C GLU A 98 -12.17 -10.25 9.65
N ARG A 99 -12.07 -8.98 10.03
CA ARG A 99 -11.68 -8.51 11.37
C ARG A 99 -12.86 -8.00 12.19
N GLY A 100 -14.09 -8.18 11.68
CA GLY A 100 -15.31 -7.69 12.34
C GLY A 100 -15.42 -6.17 12.35
N LEU A 101 -14.81 -5.49 11.37
CA LEU A 101 -14.80 -4.03 11.26
C LEU A 101 -15.59 -3.58 10.03
N ILE A 102 -16.19 -2.41 10.13
CA ILE A 102 -16.90 -1.72 9.05
C ILE A 102 -16.23 -0.36 8.84
N PHE A 103 -15.92 0.00 7.59
CA PHE A 103 -15.18 1.23 7.29
C PHE A 103 -15.86 2.48 7.86
N GLU A 104 -17.17 2.59 7.70
CA GLU A 104 -17.97 3.74 8.14
C GLU A 104 -18.02 3.90 9.66
N GLU A 105 -17.65 2.87 10.40
CA GLU A 105 -17.61 2.87 11.87
C GLU A 105 -16.22 3.15 12.42
N LEU A 106 -15.20 3.27 11.54
CA LEU A 106 -13.85 3.62 11.96
C LEU A 106 -13.80 5.07 12.42
N GLU A 107 -13.31 5.28 13.64
CA GLU A 107 -13.21 6.61 14.23
C GLU A 107 -12.32 7.54 13.42
N LYS A 108 -11.20 7.02 12.93
CA LYS A 108 -10.19 7.80 12.21
C LYS A 108 -9.42 6.94 11.23
N THR A 109 -9.24 7.45 10.02
CA THR A 109 -8.43 6.81 8.98
C THR A 109 -7.45 7.79 8.38
N PHE A 110 -6.26 7.30 8.02
CA PHE A 110 -5.25 8.03 7.30
C PHE A 110 -4.90 7.27 6.03
N PHE A 111 -5.00 7.92 4.89
CA PHE A 111 -4.55 7.37 3.61
C PHE A 111 -3.44 8.23 3.03
N TYR A 112 -2.36 7.57 2.64
CA TYR A 112 -1.21 8.19 1.97
C TYR A 112 -1.06 7.59 0.59
N SER A 113 -1.03 8.42 -0.45
CA SER A 113 -0.80 7.96 -1.82
C SER A 113 -0.10 9.02 -2.66
N ASP A 114 0.62 8.56 -3.68
CA ASP A 114 1.27 9.38 -4.70
C ASP A 114 0.51 9.38 -6.03
N SER A 115 -0.53 8.58 -6.18
CA SER A 115 -1.18 8.29 -7.45
C SER A 115 -2.61 8.81 -7.56
N MET A 116 -2.93 9.41 -8.71
CA MET A 116 -4.29 9.76 -9.10
C MET A 116 -5.26 8.56 -9.07
N ASN A 117 -4.75 7.34 -9.26
CA ASN A 117 -5.55 6.13 -9.22
C ASN A 117 -6.17 5.85 -7.84
N ASP A 118 -5.62 6.44 -6.79
CA ASP A 118 -6.10 6.28 -5.41
C ASP A 118 -7.02 7.41 -4.95
N ILE A 119 -7.37 8.35 -5.81
CA ILE A 119 -8.30 9.43 -5.44
C ILE A 119 -9.61 8.90 -4.84
N PRO A 120 -10.28 7.87 -5.42
CA PRO A 120 -11.48 7.31 -4.81
C PRO A 120 -11.27 6.78 -3.39
N LEU A 121 -10.12 6.17 -3.13
CA LEU A 121 -9.76 5.66 -1.81
C LEU A 121 -9.45 6.81 -0.83
N LEU A 122 -8.73 7.83 -1.29
CA LEU A 122 -8.43 9.03 -0.51
C LEU A 122 -9.70 9.78 -0.12
N GLU A 123 -10.64 9.94 -1.04
CA GLU A 123 -11.94 10.58 -0.79
C GLU A 123 -12.79 9.85 0.25
N LYS A 124 -12.63 8.53 0.35
CA LYS A 124 -13.36 7.69 1.31
C LYS A 124 -12.88 7.92 2.74
N GLY A 125 -11.61 8.23 2.94
CA GLY A 125 -11.00 8.35 4.27
C GLY A 125 -11.26 9.69 4.96
N SER A 126 -11.06 9.72 6.28
CA SER A 126 -11.21 10.94 7.07
C SER A 126 -9.98 11.86 7.01
N ASN A 127 -8.81 11.33 6.75
CA ASN A 127 -7.55 12.07 6.67
C ASN A 127 -6.75 11.64 5.43
N PRO A 128 -7.15 12.10 4.22
CA PRO A 128 -6.38 11.86 3.02
C PRO A 128 -5.11 12.72 3.01
N VAL A 129 -4.00 12.14 2.58
CA VAL A 129 -2.71 12.82 2.45
C VAL A 129 -2.07 12.47 1.11
N ALA A 130 -1.75 13.47 0.32
CA ALA A 130 -0.98 13.29 -0.91
C ALA A 130 0.52 13.27 -0.59
N ALA A 131 1.17 12.13 -0.79
CA ALA A 131 2.58 11.92 -0.50
C ALA A 131 3.37 11.80 -1.81
N ASN A 132 4.28 12.74 -2.10
CA ASN A 132 4.99 12.84 -3.39
C ASN A 132 4.03 12.69 -4.60
N PRO A 133 2.94 13.47 -4.67
CA PRO A 133 1.85 13.21 -5.59
C PRO A 133 2.24 13.40 -7.06
N ASP A 134 1.59 12.64 -7.95
CA ASP A 134 1.55 12.99 -9.35
C ASP A 134 0.79 14.32 -9.58
N GLU A 135 0.89 14.87 -10.78
CA GLU A 135 0.32 16.18 -11.11
C GLU A 135 -1.21 16.23 -10.89
N VAL A 136 -1.92 15.17 -11.23
CA VAL A 136 -3.38 15.10 -11.09
C VAL A 136 -3.79 15.06 -9.62
N LEU A 137 -3.12 14.21 -8.83
CA LEU A 137 -3.37 14.12 -7.40
C LEU A 137 -2.98 15.41 -6.68
N GLU A 138 -1.87 16.06 -7.07
CA GLU A 138 -1.46 17.33 -6.48
C GLU A 138 -2.53 18.42 -6.69
N LYS A 139 -3.05 18.56 -7.91
CA LYS A 139 -4.14 19.50 -8.21
C LYS A 139 -5.40 19.21 -7.40
N LYS A 140 -5.75 17.92 -7.27
CA LYS A 140 -6.89 17.49 -6.45
C LYS A 140 -6.67 17.83 -4.98
N ALA A 141 -5.50 17.55 -4.44
CA ALA A 141 -5.15 17.82 -3.05
C ALA A 141 -5.23 19.32 -2.73
N ILE A 142 -4.72 20.16 -3.63
CA ILE A 142 -4.81 21.63 -3.49
C ILE A 142 -6.27 22.07 -3.49
N LYS A 143 -7.08 21.58 -4.43
CA LYS A 143 -8.50 21.93 -4.55
C LYS A 143 -9.32 21.53 -3.31
N GLU A 144 -9.04 20.35 -2.75
CA GLU A 144 -9.76 19.81 -1.60
C GLU A 144 -9.13 20.17 -0.25
N ASP A 145 -8.06 20.95 -0.26
CA ASP A 145 -7.30 21.34 0.93
C ASP A 145 -6.74 20.12 1.71
N TRP A 146 -6.29 19.08 0.97
CA TRP A 146 -5.63 17.93 1.55
C TRP A 146 -4.15 18.22 1.81
N PRO A 147 -3.59 17.73 2.92
CA PRO A 147 -2.15 17.84 3.15
C PRO A 147 -1.32 17.22 2.02
N ILE A 148 -0.24 17.90 1.66
CA ILE A 148 0.76 17.39 0.72
C ILE A 148 2.07 17.25 1.48
N ILE A 149 2.68 16.09 1.44
CA ILE A 149 3.96 15.82 2.08
C ILE A 149 4.95 15.21 1.08
N TYR A 150 6.22 15.32 1.41
CA TYR A 150 7.29 14.76 0.61
C TYR A 150 8.15 13.86 1.48
N LEU A 151 8.31 12.60 1.05
CA LEU A 151 9.02 11.54 1.75
C LEU A 151 10.34 11.14 1.09
N ARG A 152 10.75 11.92 0.09
CA ARG A 152 11.99 11.73 -0.67
C ARG A 152 12.88 12.96 -0.61
#